data_576909a7188a5f2020d8aae22d8dacf0
#
_entry.id   576909a7188a5f2020d8aae22d8dacf0
#
_cell.length_a   1.000
_cell.length_b   1.000
_cell.length_c   1.000
_cell.angle_alpha   90.00
_cell.angle_beta   90.00
_cell.angle_gamma   90.00
#
_symmetry.space_group_name_H-M   'P 1'
#
loop_
_entity.id
_entity.type
_entity.pdbx_description
1 polymer ?
#
loop_
_entity_poly.entity_id
_entity_poly.type
_entity_poly.pdbx_seq_one_letter_code
_entity_poly.pdbx_strand_id
1 'polypeptide(L)'
;VGLANEEVVNGVCERCGSPVVQKEKSQWMLRITKYAERLINDLDEVNFLDKIKAQQINWIGRSEGAEVNFKISDSQETLTVYTTRPDTLFGATYMVVAPEHNTIEKLADKITNMDEIKNYRHLASLKSDFERAELNKEKTGCEIKGIKAINPLTGKEIPIWISDYVLITYGTGAIMAVPGHDSRDYEFAKKFNLPIKQVIKSVSDRSEERRV
;
A
#
# COMPACT_ATOMS: atom_id res chain seq x y z
N VAL A 1 0.38 12.47 26.92
CA VAL A 1 0.69 13.56 26.01
C VAL A 1 0.69 13.01 24.61
N GLY A 2 0.13 13.73 23.62
CA GLY A 2 0.27 13.39 22.21
C GLY A 2 1.62 13.90 21.71
N LEU A 3 2.29 13.11 20.90
CA LEU A 3 3.57 13.43 20.29
C LEU A 3 3.39 13.55 18.77
N ALA A 4 4.14 14.43 18.14
CA ALA A 4 4.28 14.45 16.69
C ALA A 4 5.22 13.31 16.23
N ASN A 5 5.13 12.92 14.96
CA ASN A 5 5.95 11.81 14.45
C ASN A 5 7.45 12.07 14.62
N GLU A 6 7.88 13.32 14.47
CA GLU A 6 9.27 13.75 14.61
C GLU A 6 9.82 13.64 16.05
N GLU A 7 8.92 13.61 17.04
CA GLU A 7 9.26 13.48 18.46
C GLU A 7 9.41 12.02 18.91
N VAL A 8 9.20 11.07 17.99
CA VAL A 8 9.26 9.63 18.26
C VAL A 8 10.45 9.02 17.52
N VAL A 9 11.43 8.54 18.26
CA VAL A 9 12.64 7.91 17.72
C VAL A 9 12.72 6.47 18.25
N ASN A 10 12.76 5.50 17.34
CA ASN A 10 12.81 4.07 17.70
C ASN A 10 11.70 3.60 18.66
N GLY A 11 10.48 4.16 18.50
CA GLY A 11 9.32 3.79 19.32
C GLY A 11 9.29 4.42 20.72
N VAL A 12 10.20 5.34 21.01
CA VAL A 12 10.25 6.07 22.29
C VAL A 12 10.20 7.57 22.09
N CYS A 13 9.75 8.30 23.09
CA CYS A 13 9.79 9.75 23.10
C CYS A 13 11.24 10.25 23.11
N GLU A 14 11.66 11.06 22.14
CA GLU A 14 13.01 11.63 22.05
C GLU A 14 13.41 12.39 23.33
N ARG A 15 12.45 13.05 23.99
CA ARG A 15 12.70 13.90 25.15
C ARG A 15 12.86 13.14 26.46
N CYS A 16 12.06 12.09 26.70
CA CYS A 16 12.01 11.42 28.01
C CYS A 16 12.27 9.90 27.94
N GLY A 17 12.45 9.32 26.74
CA GLY A 17 12.69 7.89 26.57
C GLY A 17 11.51 6.97 26.87
N SER A 18 10.33 7.50 27.20
CA SER A 18 9.15 6.67 27.47
C SER A 18 8.66 5.97 26.22
N PRO A 19 8.22 4.69 26.30
CA PRO A 19 7.61 3.99 25.17
C PRO A 19 6.40 4.74 24.63
N VAL A 20 6.29 4.83 23.31
CA VAL A 20 5.17 5.48 22.61
C VAL A 20 4.29 4.40 22.00
N VAL A 21 2.98 4.54 22.15
CA VAL A 21 1.98 3.65 21.56
C VAL A 21 0.95 4.46 20.80
N GLN A 22 0.45 3.91 19.70
CA GLN A 22 -0.66 4.51 18.97
C GLN A 22 -1.96 4.27 19.72
N LYS A 23 -2.77 5.33 19.85
CA LYS A 23 -4.11 5.26 20.48
C LYS A 23 -5.13 5.97 19.62
N GLU A 24 -6.29 5.38 19.48
CA GLU A 24 -7.45 6.07 18.93
C GLU A 24 -7.92 7.16 19.89
N LYS A 25 -8.15 8.34 19.34
CA LYS A 25 -8.70 9.48 20.06
C LYS A 25 -9.75 10.18 19.22
N SER A 26 -10.84 10.58 19.86
CA SER A 26 -11.79 11.51 19.24
C SER A 26 -11.18 12.90 19.20
N GLN A 27 -11.08 13.48 18.01
CA GLN A 27 -10.60 14.84 17.81
C GLN A 27 -11.22 15.46 16.56
N TRP A 28 -11.14 16.77 16.46
CA TRP A 28 -11.57 17.47 15.25
C TRP A 28 -10.61 17.19 14.09
N MET A 29 -11.20 16.77 12.97
CA MET A 29 -10.47 16.52 11.72
C MET A 29 -11.08 17.34 10.59
N LEU A 30 -10.25 18.04 9.82
CA LEU A 30 -10.67 18.72 8.60
C LEU A 30 -10.57 17.76 7.42
N ARG A 31 -11.67 17.62 6.65
CA ARG A 31 -11.70 16.79 5.43
C ARG A 31 -11.06 17.54 4.27
N ILE A 32 -9.76 17.82 4.36
CA ILE A 32 -9.04 18.64 3.35
C ILE A 32 -9.07 17.99 1.97
N THR A 33 -9.03 16.66 1.87
CA THR A 33 -9.09 15.92 0.61
C THR A 33 -10.40 16.14 -0.16
N LYS A 34 -11.50 16.50 0.54
CA LYS A 34 -12.78 16.83 -0.12
C LYS A 34 -12.69 18.08 -1.02
N TYR A 35 -11.69 18.92 -0.78
CA TYR A 35 -11.47 20.15 -1.54
C TYR A 35 -10.42 19.99 -2.64
N ALA A 36 -9.84 18.80 -2.83
CA ALA A 36 -8.75 18.56 -3.78
C ALA A 36 -9.11 18.98 -5.22
N GLU A 37 -10.25 18.53 -5.74
CA GLU A 37 -10.72 18.90 -7.08
C GLU A 37 -10.98 20.42 -7.18
N ARG A 38 -11.59 21.00 -6.16
CA ARG A 38 -11.86 22.43 -6.14
C ARG A 38 -10.59 23.24 -6.10
N LEU A 39 -9.58 22.81 -5.33
CA LEU A 39 -8.29 23.49 -5.28
C LEU A 39 -7.56 23.48 -6.63
N ILE A 40 -7.75 22.44 -7.46
CA ILE A 40 -7.22 22.42 -8.82
C ILE A 40 -8.02 23.37 -9.73
N ASN A 41 -9.34 23.28 -9.71
CA ASN A 41 -10.21 24.03 -10.61
C ASN A 41 -10.15 25.54 -10.34
N ASP A 42 -10.14 25.94 -9.07
CA ASP A 42 -10.13 27.36 -8.65
C ASP A 42 -8.75 28.04 -8.92
N LEU A 43 -7.71 27.30 -9.38
CA LEU A 43 -6.41 27.88 -9.77
C LEU A 43 -6.52 28.83 -10.98
N ASP A 44 -7.55 28.67 -11.80
CA ASP A 44 -7.78 29.57 -12.96
C ASP A 44 -8.30 30.94 -12.53
N GLU A 45 -8.91 31.03 -11.34
CA GLU A 45 -9.46 32.25 -10.77
C GLU A 45 -8.40 33.09 -10.05
N VAL A 46 -7.22 32.55 -9.75
CA VAL A 46 -6.15 33.21 -9.01
C VAL A 46 -4.99 33.61 -9.91
N ASN A 47 -4.47 34.82 -9.69
CA ASN A 47 -3.34 35.34 -10.45
C ASN A 47 -1.99 34.81 -9.89
N PHE A 48 -1.81 33.49 -9.94
CA PHE A 48 -0.55 32.86 -9.60
C PHE A 48 0.30 32.61 -10.87
N LEU A 49 1.61 32.60 -10.70
CA LEU A 49 2.53 32.20 -11.74
C LEU A 49 2.27 30.75 -12.14
N ASP A 50 2.40 30.43 -13.43
CA ASP A 50 2.16 29.07 -13.96
C ASP A 50 2.97 28.00 -13.23
N LYS A 51 4.21 28.32 -12.85
CA LYS A 51 5.05 27.44 -12.04
C LYS A 51 4.40 27.07 -10.69
N ILE A 52 3.77 28.04 -10.04
CA ILE A 52 3.10 27.83 -8.74
C ILE A 52 1.83 27.01 -8.93
N LYS A 53 1.04 27.30 -9.98
CA LYS A 53 -0.14 26.49 -10.32
C LYS A 53 0.25 25.03 -10.58
N ALA A 54 1.28 24.80 -11.40
CA ALA A 54 1.79 23.46 -11.69
C ALA A 54 2.27 22.72 -10.43
N GLN A 55 2.96 23.40 -9.51
CA GLN A 55 3.38 22.79 -8.24
C GLN A 55 2.19 22.37 -7.38
N GLN A 56 1.13 23.17 -7.30
CA GLN A 56 -0.07 22.83 -6.52
C GLN A 56 -0.83 21.64 -7.14
N ILE A 57 -0.99 21.63 -8.47
CA ILE A 57 -1.61 20.51 -9.20
C ILE A 57 -0.84 19.21 -8.97
N ASN A 58 0.48 19.27 -9.11
CA ASN A 58 1.34 18.11 -8.91
C ASN A 58 1.34 17.63 -7.44
N TRP A 59 1.23 18.55 -6.48
CA TRP A 59 1.13 18.22 -5.06
C TRP A 59 -0.17 17.48 -4.72
N ILE A 60 -1.30 17.95 -5.28
CA ILE A 60 -2.60 17.29 -5.12
C ILE A 60 -2.59 15.92 -5.80
N GLY A 61 -1.95 15.81 -6.97
CA GLY A 61 -1.67 14.55 -7.64
C GLY A 61 -2.94 13.78 -8.01
N ARG A 62 -3.86 14.43 -8.77
CA ARG A 62 -5.03 13.72 -9.29
C ARG A 62 -4.59 12.50 -10.10
N SER A 63 -5.12 11.34 -9.75
CA SER A 63 -4.88 10.08 -10.46
C SER A 63 -6.21 9.42 -10.80
N GLU A 64 -6.26 8.78 -11.96
CA GLU A 64 -7.40 7.98 -12.40
C GLU A 64 -7.00 6.50 -12.40
N GLY A 65 -7.92 5.64 -11.97
CA GLY A 65 -7.66 4.22 -11.88
C GLY A 65 -8.95 3.42 -11.79
N ALA A 66 -8.79 2.14 -11.51
CA ALA A 66 -9.90 1.20 -11.38
C ALA A 66 -9.81 0.47 -10.04
N GLU A 67 -10.97 0.18 -9.46
CA GLU A 67 -11.09 -0.78 -8.38
C GLU A 67 -11.22 -2.18 -8.97
N VAL A 68 -10.45 -3.11 -8.44
CA VAL A 68 -10.44 -4.51 -8.86
C VAL A 68 -10.68 -5.41 -7.66
N ASN A 69 -11.63 -6.32 -7.81
CA ASN A 69 -12.04 -7.24 -6.77
C ASN A 69 -11.39 -8.62 -6.96
N PHE A 70 -10.62 -9.05 -5.99
CA PHE A 70 -10.02 -10.38 -5.91
C PHE A 70 -10.81 -11.22 -4.90
N LYS A 71 -11.48 -12.27 -5.38
CA LYS A 71 -12.14 -13.22 -4.48
C LYS A 71 -11.09 -13.99 -3.67
N ILE A 72 -11.39 -14.26 -2.41
CA ILE A 72 -10.56 -15.15 -1.59
C ILE A 72 -11.05 -16.57 -1.75
N SER A 73 -10.13 -17.51 -2.03
CA SER A 73 -10.45 -18.93 -2.18
C SER A 73 -11.13 -19.47 -0.91
N ASP A 74 -12.11 -20.33 -1.12
CA ASP A 74 -12.90 -20.98 -0.06
C ASP A 74 -13.58 -19.97 0.91
N SER A 75 -13.87 -18.74 0.44
CA SER A 75 -14.50 -17.69 1.22
C SER A 75 -15.49 -16.88 0.39
N GLN A 76 -16.42 -16.19 1.07
CA GLN A 76 -17.27 -15.16 0.47
C GLN A 76 -16.61 -13.78 0.48
N GLU A 77 -15.46 -13.65 1.14
CA GLU A 77 -14.75 -12.38 1.26
C GLU A 77 -14.01 -12.03 -0.04
N THR A 78 -13.85 -10.73 -0.24
CA THR A 78 -13.21 -10.14 -1.41
C THR A 78 -12.20 -9.10 -0.97
N LEU A 79 -11.01 -9.11 -1.56
CA LEU A 79 -10.04 -8.03 -1.45
C LEU A 79 -10.24 -7.06 -2.61
N THR A 80 -10.61 -5.82 -2.29
CA THR A 80 -10.69 -4.75 -3.28
C THR A 80 -9.36 -3.99 -3.29
N VAL A 81 -8.78 -3.79 -4.47
CA VAL A 81 -7.59 -2.97 -4.67
C VAL A 81 -7.90 -1.83 -5.63
N TYR A 82 -7.26 -0.69 -5.41
CA TYR A 82 -7.26 0.40 -6.37
C TYR A 82 -5.95 0.38 -7.15
N THR A 83 -6.03 0.48 -8.48
CA THR A 83 -4.84 0.52 -9.34
C THR A 83 -4.98 1.55 -10.45
N THR A 84 -3.92 2.29 -10.72
CA THR A 84 -3.80 3.17 -11.90
C THR A 84 -3.33 2.41 -13.16
N ARG A 85 -2.95 1.12 -12.99
CA ARG A 85 -2.42 0.26 -14.05
C ARG A 85 -3.20 -1.05 -14.18
N PRO A 86 -4.52 -0.99 -14.49
CA PRO A 86 -5.34 -2.21 -14.66
C PRO A 86 -4.85 -3.09 -15.83
N ASP A 87 -4.15 -2.53 -16.78
CA ASP A 87 -3.50 -3.23 -17.91
C ASP A 87 -2.47 -4.28 -17.46
N THR A 88 -1.88 -4.12 -16.27
CA THR A 88 -0.87 -5.04 -15.73
C THR A 88 -1.46 -6.22 -14.94
N LEU A 89 -2.77 -6.30 -14.77
CA LEU A 89 -3.46 -7.27 -13.91
C LEU A 89 -3.13 -8.74 -14.25
N PHE A 90 -2.86 -9.06 -15.52
CA PHE A 90 -2.40 -10.39 -15.94
C PHE A 90 -1.04 -10.78 -15.36
N GLY A 91 -0.26 -9.80 -14.89
CA GLY A 91 1.05 -9.95 -14.27
C GLY A 91 1.00 -9.94 -12.74
N ALA A 92 -0.18 -9.81 -12.13
CA ALA A 92 -0.32 -9.90 -10.68
C ALA A 92 -0.04 -11.33 -10.22
N THR A 93 1.02 -11.51 -9.44
CA THR A 93 1.50 -12.81 -8.98
C THR A 93 1.34 -13.03 -7.49
N TYR A 94 1.04 -12.00 -6.74
CA TYR A 94 0.69 -12.04 -5.32
C TYR A 94 -0.09 -10.78 -4.93
N MET A 95 -0.70 -10.82 -3.75
CA MET A 95 -1.37 -9.68 -3.12
C MET A 95 -0.61 -9.27 -1.88
N VAL A 96 -0.66 -8.00 -1.54
CA VAL A 96 -0.13 -7.52 -0.26
C VAL A 96 -1.18 -6.68 0.44
N VAL A 97 -1.38 -6.92 1.72
CA VAL A 97 -2.27 -6.15 2.58
C VAL A 97 -1.48 -5.44 3.68
N ALA A 98 -2.00 -4.32 4.12
CA ALA A 98 -1.47 -3.62 5.28
C ALA A 98 -1.58 -4.49 6.54
N PRO A 99 -0.66 -4.38 7.51
CA PRO A 99 -0.73 -5.13 8.76
C PRO A 99 -2.04 -4.92 9.53
N GLU A 100 -2.66 -3.76 9.39
CA GLU A 100 -3.90 -3.36 10.05
C GLU A 100 -5.17 -3.79 9.28
N HIS A 101 -5.02 -4.44 8.12
CA HIS A 101 -6.15 -4.75 7.26
C HIS A 101 -7.12 -5.73 7.92
N ASN A 102 -8.42 -5.42 7.88
CA ASN A 102 -9.48 -6.15 8.58
C ASN A 102 -9.72 -7.59 8.07
N THR A 103 -9.28 -7.91 6.84
CA THR A 103 -9.39 -9.26 6.28
C THR A 103 -8.68 -10.31 7.14
N ILE A 104 -7.61 -9.92 7.86
CA ILE A 104 -6.87 -10.81 8.75
C ILE A 104 -7.76 -11.29 9.90
N GLU A 105 -8.56 -10.41 10.46
CA GLU A 105 -9.48 -10.73 11.56
C GLU A 105 -10.72 -11.47 11.08
N LYS A 106 -11.27 -11.07 9.94
CA LYS A 106 -12.44 -11.73 9.34
C LYS A 106 -12.18 -13.17 8.94
N LEU A 107 -10.95 -13.51 8.56
CA LEU A 107 -10.56 -14.84 8.10
C LEU A 107 -9.62 -15.57 9.08
N ALA A 108 -9.60 -15.15 10.34
CA ALA A 108 -8.72 -15.70 11.36
C ALA A 108 -8.87 -17.22 11.54
N ASP A 109 -10.06 -17.77 11.36
CA ASP A 109 -10.38 -19.19 11.42
C ASP A 109 -9.75 -20.02 10.31
N LYS A 110 -9.42 -19.39 9.16
CA LYS A 110 -8.80 -20.05 8.00
C LYS A 110 -7.30 -19.88 7.93
N ILE A 111 -6.75 -18.94 8.69
CA ILE A 111 -5.33 -18.62 8.70
C ILE A 111 -4.58 -19.61 9.60
N THR A 112 -3.59 -20.31 9.03
CA THR A 112 -2.86 -21.36 9.75
C THR A 112 -1.62 -20.89 10.51
N ASN A 113 -1.11 -19.68 10.20
CA ASN A 113 0.08 -19.11 10.83
C ASN A 113 -0.21 -17.81 11.59
N MET A 114 -1.33 -17.76 12.32
CA MET A 114 -1.81 -16.55 12.98
C MET A 114 -0.79 -15.96 13.98
N ASP A 115 0.03 -16.78 14.64
CA ASP A 115 1.03 -16.31 15.61
C ASP A 115 2.19 -15.55 14.92
N GLU A 116 2.64 -16.03 13.73
CA GLU A 116 3.63 -15.30 12.91
C GLU A 116 3.06 -13.93 12.49
N ILE A 117 1.79 -13.90 12.09
CA ILE A 117 1.09 -12.69 11.66
C ILE A 117 0.96 -11.69 12.82
N LYS A 118 0.54 -12.14 13.99
CA LYS A 118 0.45 -11.28 15.19
C LYS A 118 1.79 -10.66 15.55
N ASN A 119 2.86 -11.47 15.52
CA ASN A 119 4.21 -10.97 15.78
C ASN A 119 4.64 -9.94 14.74
N TYR A 120 4.39 -10.19 13.45
CA TYR A 120 4.71 -9.23 12.38
C TYR A 120 3.92 -7.93 12.53
N ARG A 121 2.61 -8.01 12.81
CA ARG A 121 1.75 -6.83 13.07
C ARG A 121 2.28 -6.01 14.25
N HIS A 122 2.70 -6.68 15.33
CA HIS A 122 3.30 -6.00 16.48
C HIS A 122 4.58 -5.26 16.10
N LEU A 123 5.50 -5.89 15.37
CA LEU A 123 6.72 -5.23 14.90
C LEU A 123 6.44 -4.06 13.94
N ALA A 124 5.45 -4.21 13.06
CA ALA A 124 5.03 -3.14 12.16
C ALA A 124 4.41 -1.95 12.90
N SER A 125 3.65 -2.19 13.98
CA SER A 125 3.01 -1.13 14.79
C SER A 125 3.99 -0.25 15.57
N LEU A 126 5.25 -0.70 15.73
CA LEU A 126 6.31 0.09 16.36
C LEU A 126 6.93 1.11 15.40
N LYS A 127 6.66 1.01 14.10
CA LYS A 127 7.18 1.89 13.06
C LYS A 127 6.17 2.99 12.72
N SER A 128 6.65 4.21 12.49
CA SER A 128 5.84 5.28 11.93
C SER A 128 5.51 5.03 10.45
N ASP A 129 4.45 5.67 9.94
CA ASP A 129 4.09 5.59 8.51
C ASP A 129 5.22 6.13 7.61
N PHE A 130 5.97 7.13 8.10
CA PHE A 130 7.14 7.66 7.41
C PHE A 130 8.25 6.61 7.25
N GLU A 131 8.61 5.92 8.33
CA GLU A 131 9.59 4.84 8.29
C GLU A 131 9.14 3.66 7.43
N ARG A 132 7.82 3.40 7.37
CA ARG A 132 7.23 2.34 6.53
C ARG A 132 7.26 2.70 5.05
N ALA A 133 7.06 3.98 4.71
CA ALA A 133 7.02 4.48 3.33
C ALA A 133 8.41 4.65 2.69
N GLU A 134 9.51 4.54 3.44
CA GLU A 134 10.86 4.75 2.93
C GLU A 134 11.24 3.71 1.86
N LEU A 135 11.55 4.20 0.65
CA LEU A 135 11.78 3.37 -0.54
C LEU A 135 13.02 2.49 -0.44
N ASN A 136 14.08 2.97 0.22
CA ASN A 136 15.38 2.28 0.30
C ASN A 136 15.47 1.26 1.44
N LYS A 137 14.39 1.01 2.15
CA LYS A 137 14.36 0.06 3.26
C LYS A 137 14.27 -1.37 2.77
N GLU A 138 14.93 -2.26 3.49
CA GLU A 138 14.80 -3.69 3.26
C GLU A 138 13.33 -4.13 3.36
N LYS A 139 12.82 -4.79 2.31
CA LYS A 139 11.42 -5.24 2.27
C LYS A 139 11.20 -6.35 3.30
N THR A 140 10.20 -6.20 4.15
CA THR A 140 9.78 -7.21 5.12
C THR A 140 8.36 -7.66 4.82
N GLY A 141 8.01 -8.87 5.18
CA GLY A 141 6.66 -9.39 4.96
C GLY A 141 6.47 -10.77 5.58
N CYS A 142 5.22 -11.15 5.73
CA CYS A 142 4.79 -12.47 6.19
C CYS A 142 3.67 -12.97 5.27
N GLU A 143 3.78 -14.20 4.77
CA GLU A 143 2.71 -14.82 4.00
C GLU A 143 1.53 -15.17 4.90
N ILE A 144 0.30 -14.91 4.44
CA ILE A 144 -0.92 -15.37 5.09
C ILE A 144 -1.22 -16.77 4.58
N LYS A 145 -0.83 -17.79 5.35
CA LYS A 145 -1.05 -19.19 4.97
C LYS A 145 -2.49 -19.62 5.28
N GLY A 146 -3.06 -20.44 4.40
CA GLY A 146 -4.43 -20.96 4.54
C GLY A 146 -5.46 -20.24 3.69
N ILE A 147 -5.13 -19.06 3.15
CA ILE A 147 -5.98 -18.31 2.22
C ILE A 147 -5.20 -17.85 1.00
N LYS A 148 -5.87 -17.73 -0.13
CA LYS A 148 -5.31 -17.20 -1.38
C LYS A 148 -6.30 -16.27 -2.06
N ALA A 149 -5.82 -15.37 -2.88
CA ALA A 149 -6.65 -14.54 -3.74
C ALA A 149 -6.74 -15.15 -5.14
N ILE A 150 -7.88 -14.99 -5.79
CA ILE A 150 -8.11 -15.43 -7.18
C ILE A 150 -7.96 -14.23 -8.08
N ASN A 151 -6.97 -14.25 -8.97
CA ASN A 151 -6.81 -13.20 -9.98
C ASN A 151 -8.01 -13.23 -10.94
N PRO A 152 -8.82 -12.16 -11.03
CA PRO A 152 -10.08 -12.16 -11.76
C PRO A 152 -9.93 -12.34 -13.26
N LEU A 153 -8.77 -12.03 -13.86
CA LEU A 153 -8.53 -12.19 -15.29
C LEU A 153 -7.95 -13.54 -15.67
N THR A 154 -7.14 -14.14 -14.78
CA THR A 154 -6.46 -15.41 -15.10
C THR A 154 -7.11 -16.61 -14.46
N GLY A 155 -7.98 -16.41 -13.47
CA GLY A 155 -8.57 -17.47 -12.65
C GLY A 155 -7.58 -18.16 -11.74
N LYS A 156 -6.32 -17.74 -11.69
CA LYS A 156 -5.26 -18.38 -10.90
C LYS A 156 -5.30 -17.90 -9.46
N GLU A 157 -5.06 -18.83 -8.55
CA GLU A 157 -4.79 -18.52 -7.17
C GLU A 157 -3.40 -17.91 -7.00
N ILE A 158 -3.33 -16.83 -6.22
CA ILE A 158 -2.09 -16.13 -5.87
C ILE A 158 -2.00 -15.95 -4.35
N PRO A 159 -0.80 -16.02 -3.76
CA PRO A 159 -0.63 -15.88 -2.32
C PRO A 159 -0.95 -14.45 -1.86
N ILE A 160 -1.36 -14.34 -0.59
CA ILE A 160 -1.61 -13.07 0.09
C ILE A 160 -0.53 -12.88 1.14
N TRP A 161 0.09 -11.72 1.15
CA TRP A 161 1.15 -11.33 2.08
C TRP A 161 0.72 -10.14 2.94
N ILE A 162 1.31 -10.01 4.09
CA ILE A 162 1.29 -8.78 4.88
C ILE A 162 2.64 -8.11 4.72
N SER A 163 2.66 -6.82 4.49
CA SER A 163 3.91 -6.06 4.50
C SER A 163 3.70 -4.63 5.00
N ASP A 164 4.69 -4.12 5.69
CA ASP A 164 4.69 -2.80 6.29
C ASP A 164 4.82 -1.65 5.27
N TYR A 165 5.22 -1.92 4.02
CA TYR A 165 5.24 -0.90 2.97
C TYR A 165 3.86 -0.55 2.40
N VAL A 166 2.83 -1.37 2.70
CA VAL A 166 1.44 -1.06 2.38
C VAL A 166 0.79 -0.36 3.57
N LEU A 167 0.30 0.85 3.35
CA LEU A 167 -0.35 1.64 4.40
C LEU A 167 -1.86 1.48 4.33
N ILE A 168 -2.51 1.31 5.48
CA ILE A 168 -3.98 1.23 5.55
C ILE A 168 -4.66 2.54 5.15
N THR A 169 -3.96 3.65 5.26
CA THR A 169 -4.44 5.00 4.91
C THR A 169 -4.38 5.30 3.41
N TYR A 170 -3.73 4.43 2.63
CA TYR A 170 -3.59 4.60 1.18
C TYR A 170 -4.46 3.60 0.41
N GLY A 171 -5.37 4.13 -0.40
CA GLY A 171 -6.33 3.34 -1.17
C GLY A 171 -7.22 2.47 -0.28
N THR A 172 -7.22 1.18 -0.53
CA THR A 172 -7.99 0.18 0.22
C THR A 172 -7.19 -0.51 1.34
N GLY A 173 -5.92 -0.17 1.51
CA GLY A 173 -5.00 -0.91 2.38
C GLY A 173 -4.59 -2.28 1.83
N ALA A 174 -4.90 -2.54 0.56
CA ALA A 174 -4.50 -3.74 -0.17
C ALA A 174 -4.00 -3.36 -1.56
N ILE A 175 -3.00 -4.07 -2.06
CA ILE A 175 -2.47 -3.89 -3.40
C ILE A 175 -2.37 -5.24 -4.13
N MET A 176 -2.55 -5.21 -5.44
CA MET A 176 -2.08 -6.28 -6.31
C MET A 176 -0.60 -6.03 -6.64
N ALA A 177 0.24 -7.00 -6.47
CA ALA A 177 1.66 -6.86 -6.75
C ALA A 177 1.98 -7.36 -8.15
N VAL A 178 2.65 -6.50 -8.93
CA VAL A 178 3.01 -6.75 -10.33
C VAL A 178 4.52 -6.62 -10.51
N PRO A 179 5.30 -7.61 -10.07
CA PRO A 179 6.77 -7.52 -10.01
C PRO A 179 7.46 -7.39 -11.36
N GLY A 180 6.76 -7.66 -12.46
CA GLY A 180 7.27 -7.42 -13.82
C GLY A 180 7.24 -5.94 -14.24
N HIS A 181 6.52 -5.06 -13.51
CA HIS A 181 6.23 -3.68 -13.90
C HIS A 181 6.30 -2.66 -12.77
N ASP A 182 6.59 -3.07 -11.53
CA ASP A 182 6.81 -2.20 -10.38
C ASP A 182 8.10 -2.60 -9.65
N SER A 183 8.95 -1.62 -9.35
CA SER A 183 10.27 -1.88 -8.76
C SER A 183 10.17 -2.34 -7.29
N ARG A 184 9.21 -1.84 -6.52
CA ARG A 184 8.99 -2.25 -5.11
C ARG A 184 8.51 -3.69 -5.05
N ASP A 185 7.57 -4.05 -5.92
CA ASP A 185 7.06 -5.41 -6.03
C ASP A 185 8.14 -6.37 -6.54
N TYR A 186 9.01 -5.89 -7.45
CA TYR A 186 10.13 -6.68 -7.96
C TYR A 186 11.13 -7.02 -6.84
N GLU A 187 11.52 -6.05 -6.03
CA GLU A 187 12.44 -6.26 -4.90
C GLU A 187 11.84 -7.23 -3.87
N PHE A 188 10.56 -7.07 -3.57
CA PHE A 188 9.84 -7.97 -2.67
C PHE A 188 9.78 -9.39 -3.25
N ALA A 189 9.39 -9.53 -4.51
CA ALA A 189 9.32 -10.83 -5.18
C ALA A 189 10.67 -11.54 -5.21
N LYS A 190 11.77 -10.80 -5.47
CA LYS A 190 13.13 -11.37 -5.41
C LYS A 190 13.49 -11.85 -4.01
N LYS A 191 13.20 -11.07 -2.98
CA LYS A 191 13.52 -11.44 -1.61
C LYS A 191 12.79 -12.68 -1.15
N PHE A 192 11.50 -12.81 -1.50
CA PHE A 192 10.66 -13.92 -1.08
C PHE A 192 10.51 -15.03 -2.12
N ASN A 193 11.33 -14.99 -3.20
CA ASN A 193 11.33 -15.97 -4.29
C ASN A 193 9.95 -16.17 -4.92
N LEU A 194 9.22 -15.08 -5.15
CA LEU A 194 7.89 -15.08 -5.76
C LEU A 194 7.99 -14.99 -7.29
N PRO A 195 6.99 -15.49 -8.05
CA PRO A 195 7.00 -15.46 -9.50
C PRO A 195 7.00 -14.02 -10.04
N ILE A 196 7.84 -13.76 -11.04
CA ILE A 196 7.91 -12.48 -11.76
C ILE A 196 7.43 -12.72 -13.18
N LYS A 197 6.37 -12.03 -13.61
CA LYS A 197 5.76 -12.19 -14.92
C LYS A 197 5.66 -10.85 -15.63
N GLN A 198 6.37 -10.72 -16.75
CA GLN A 198 6.21 -9.60 -17.65
C GLN A 198 4.99 -9.81 -18.57
N VAL A 199 4.09 -8.83 -18.64
CA VAL A 199 2.85 -8.90 -19.43
C VAL A 199 2.71 -7.77 -20.43
N ILE A 200 3.49 -6.71 -20.30
CA ILE A 200 3.55 -5.59 -21.21
C ILE A 200 4.97 -5.49 -21.78
N LYS A 201 5.08 -5.35 -23.09
CA LYS A 201 6.33 -5.04 -23.78
C LYS A 201 6.26 -3.63 -24.35
N SER A 202 7.34 -2.87 -24.25
CA SER A 202 7.50 -1.64 -25.01
C SER A 202 7.64 -1.97 -26.51
N VAL A 203 7.02 -1.17 -27.36
CA VAL A 203 7.16 -1.29 -28.82
C VAL A 203 8.53 -0.79 -29.30
N SER A 204 9.20 0.01 -28.48
CA SER A 204 10.58 0.46 -28.69
C SER A 204 11.48 -0.20 -27.66
N ASP A 205 12.72 -0.55 -28.02
CA ASP A 205 13.76 -1.14 -27.18
C ASP A 205 14.16 -0.32 -25.92
N ARG A 206 13.40 0.72 -25.60
CA ARG A 206 13.54 1.54 -24.38
C ARG A 206 12.78 0.92 -23.18
N SER A 207 12.93 -0.37 -22.95
CA SER A 207 12.27 -1.09 -21.84
C SER A 207 12.83 -0.76 -20.45
N GLU A 208 13.88 0.04 -20.35
CA GLU A 208 14.53 0.37 -19.08
C GLU A 208 14.10 1.70 -18.45
N GLU A 209 13.46 2.61 -19.20
CA GLU A 209 13.17 3.98 -18.73
C GLU A 209 11.83 4.15 -17.98
N ARG A 210 11.05 3.10 -17.77
CA ARG A 210 9.77 3.18 -17.03
C ARG A 210 9.72 2.30 -15.80
N ARG A 211 10.84 2.14 -15.13
CA ARG A 211 10.92 1.63 -13.77
C ARG A 211 11.01 2.82 -12.81
N VAL A 212 9.89 3.54 -12.67
CA VAL A 212 9.74 4.60 -11.65
C VAL A 212 8.58 4.21 -10.76
#